data_7967bfea8506127920566f802dcfa3e9
#
_entry.id   7967bfea8506127920566f802dcfa3e9
#
_cell.length_a   1.000
_cell.length_b   1.000
_cell.length_c   1.000
_cell.angle_alpha   90.00
_cell.angle_beta   90.00
_cell.angle_gamma   90.00
#
_symmetry.space_group_name_H-M   'P 1'
#
loop_
_entity.id
_entity.type
_entity.pdbx_description
1 polymer ?
#
loop_
_entity_poly.entity_id
_entity_poly.type
_entity_poly.pdbx_seq_one_letter_code
_entity_poly.pdbx_strand_id
1 'polypeptide(L)'
;DGKEPKKVAFIQCVGSRDVSCGNSWCSSVCCMYATKEAIIGKEHAKGLEPTIFYMDIRAHGKDFDRFVNRAKDEYGIRYIRSMPSSIKELQQSNNLLIKYTNPDGTFTEEEFDMVVLSVGLMPPKEAKKLSASLGIELEEHGFCKTSLDNPVQTSRPGVFVCGAFGGPKDIPETVMEASAAAACAEGLLASRRGTMITPVENPEEKDMRGQGVRTGVFVCHCGINIGGVV
;
A
#
# COMPACT_ATOMS: atom_id res chain seq x y z
N ASP A 1 -9.32 1.74 -26.19
CA ASP A 1 -9.99 1.18 -27.37
C ASP A 1 -11.06 0.12 -27.00
N GLY A 2 -11.19 -0.25 -25.71
CA GLY A 2 -12.20 -1.18 -25.22
C GLY A 2 -11.92 -2.67 -25.49
N LYS A 3 -10.72 -3.01 -25.96
CA LYS A 3 -10.30 -4.41 -26.13
C LYS A 3 -9.73 -4.96 -24.83
N GLU A 4 -10.09 -6.20 -24.51
CA GLU A 4 -9.47 -6.92 -23.41
C GLU A 4 -8.02 -7.27 -23.77
N PRO A 5 -7.02 -6.90 -22.93
CA PRO A 5 -5.64 -7.26 -23.19
C PRO A 5 -5.44 -8.77 -22.99
N LYS A 6 -4.60 -9.38 -23.81
CA LYS A 6 -4.18 -10.77 -23.68
C LYS A 6 -2.78 -10.90 -23.06
N LYS A 7 -1.84 -10.05 -23.48
CA LYS A 7 -0.49 -10.01 -22.94
C LYS A 7 -0.26 -8.71 -22.18
N VAL A 8 -0.01 -8.83 -20.88
CA VAL A 8 0.24 -7.68 -20.00
C VAL A 8 1.62 -7.78 -19.38
N ALA A 9 2.42 -6.73 -19.52
CA ALA A 9 3.72 -6.63 -18.89
C ALA A 9 3.67 -5.70 -17.67
N PHE A 10 4.17 -6.16 -16.53
CA PHE A 10 4.40 -5.36 -15.33
C PHE A 10 5.88 -5.00 -15.25
N ILE A 11 6.20 -3.71 -15.23
CA ILE A 11 7.59 -3.23 -15.10
C ILE A 11 7.81 -2.81 -13.65
N GLN A 12 8.66 -3.54 -12.94
CA GLN A 12 8.96 -3.27 -11.53
C GLN A 12 9.93 -2.11 -11.34
N CYS A 13 9.95 -1.55 -10.14
CA CYS A 13 10.89 -0.52 -9.69
C CYS A 13 10.85 0.79 -10.49
N VAL A 14 9.73 1.14 -11.11
CA VAL A 14 9.59 2.40 -11.84
C VAL A 14 9.65 3.57 -10.84
N GLY A 15 10.66 4.43 -10.97
CA GLY A 15 10.91 5.54 -10.05
C GLY A 15 11.35 5.10 -8.65
N SER A 16 11.84 3.87 -8.49
CA SER A 16 12.40 3.31 -7.26
C SER A 16 13.72 2.63 -7.55
N ARG A 17 14.67 2.61 -6.59
CA ARG A 17 16.00 2.01 -6.75
C ARG A 17 16.75 2.59 -7.95
N ASP A 18 16.50 3.85 -8.22
CA ASP A 18 17.04 4.60 -9.34
C ASP A 18 17.76 5.86 -8.86
N VAL A 19 19.07 5.79 -8.80
CA VAL A 19 19.94 6.91 -8.37
C VAL A 19 19.90 8.07 -9.37
N SER A 20 19.58 7.82 -10.63
CA SER A 20 19.50 8.88 -11.64
C SER A 20 18.33 9.83 -11.40
N CYS A 21 17.26 9.31 -10.78
CA CYS A 21 16.10 10.10 -10.35
C CYS A 21 16.18 10.58 -8.90
N GLY A 22 17.28 10.29 -8.18
CA GLY A 22 17.43 10.59 -6.76
C GLY A 22 16.65 9.66 -5.83
N ASN A 23 16.10 8.55 -6.34
CA ASN A 23 15.24 7.62 -5.61
C ASN A 23 15.97 6.27 -5.39
N SER A 24 17.01 6.29 -4.57
CA SER A 24 17.86 5.10 -4.33
C SER A 24 17.19 3.98 -3.55
N TRP A 25 16.09 4.27 -2.86
CA TRP A 25 15.39 3.31 -1.97
C TRP A 25 14.46 2.36 -2.73
N CYS A 26 14.15 1.22 -2.09
CA CYS A 26 13.09 0.31 -2.51
C CYS A 26 11.75 0.76 -1.94
N SER A 27 10.70 0.76 -2.74
CA SER A 27 9.35 1.10 -2.29
C SER A 27 8.63 -0.01 -1.52
N SER A 28 9.27 -1.16 -1.33
CA SER A 28 8.82 -2.31 -0.52
C SER A 28 7.55 -3.03 -1.01
N VAL A 29 6.62 -2.35 -1.66
CA VAL A 29 5.27 -2.88 -1.97
C VAL A 29 5.11 -3.40 -3.40
N CYS A 30 5.94 -2.92 -4.34
CA CYS A 30 5.71 -3.12 -5.78
C CYS A 30 5.68 -4.61 -6.19
N CYS A 31 6.58 -5.43 -5.65
CA CYS A 31 6.64 -6.84 -6.00
C CYS A 31 5.36 -7.59 -5.62
N MET A 32 4.77 -7.23 -4.48
CA MET A 32 3.59 -7.90 -3.97
C MET A 32 2.31 -7.41 -4.66
N TYR A 33 2.14 -6.11 -4.89
CA TYR A 33 0.95 -5.65 -5.56
C TYR A 33 0.90 -6.06 -7.04
N ALA A 34 2.04 -6.03 -7.76
CA ALA A 34 2.08 -6.50 -9.14
C ALA A 34 1.80 -8.01 -9.25
N THR A 35 2.34 -8.82 -8.34
CA THR A 35 2.00 -10.24 -8.24
C THR A 35 0.50 -10.45 -8.00
N LYS A 36 -0.09 -9.69 -7.07
CA LYS A 36 -1.52 -9.75 -6.77
C LYS A 36 -2.38 -9.32 -7.97
N GLU A 37 -2.04 -8.22 -8.61
CA GLU A 37 -2.74 -7.71 -9.79
C GLU A 37 -2.67 -8.72 -10.95
N ALA A 38 -1.52 -9.35 -11.17
CA ALA A 38 -1.36 -10.37 -12.20
C ALA A 38 -2.22 -11.61 -11.92
N ILE A 39 -2.32 -12.07 -10.66
CA ILE A 39 -3.20 -13.18 -10.25
C ILE A 39 -4.66 -12.79 -10.49
N ILE A 40 -5.10 -11.64 -9.96
CA ILE A 40 -6.48 -11.15 -10.12
C ILE A 40 -6.82 -10.98 -11.59
N GLY A 41 -5.91 -10.44 -12.39
CA GLY A 41 -6.09 -10.32 -13.82
C GLY A 41 -6.39 -11.66 -14.50
N LYS A 42 -5.65 -12.72 -14.15
CA LYS A 42 -5.92 -14.07 -14.67
C LYS A 42 -7.22 -14.68 -14.19
N GLU A 43 -7.64 -14.38 -12.97
CA GLU A 43 -8.92 -14.86 -12.43
C GLU A 43 -10.12 -14.19 -13.14
N HIS A 44 -9.99 -12.93 -13.52
CA HIS A 44 -11.06 -12.17 -14.17
C HIS A 44 -11.06 -12.25 -15.69
N ALA A 45 -9.90 -12.41 -16.32
CA ALA A 45 -9.74 -12.44 -17.76
C ALA A 45 -9.15 -13.80 -18.23
N LYS A 46 -10.02 -14.66 -18.81
CA LYS A 46 -9.59 -15.96 -19.35
C LYS A 46 -8.61 -15.75 -20.49
N GLY A 47 -7.44 -16.40 -20.40
CA GLY A 47 -6.42 -16.31 -21.45
C GLY A 47 -5.45 -15.14 -21.30
N LEU A 48 -5.54 -14.36 -20.21
CA LEU A 48 -4.54 -13.35 -19.89
C LEU A 48 -3.17 -13.98 -19.60
N GLU A 49 -2.13 -13.44 -20.23
CA GLU A 49 -0.72 -13.85 -20.05
C GLU A 49 0.09 -12.72 -19.39
N PRO A 50 0.12 -12.64 -18.05
CA PRO A 50 0.89 -11.62 -17.37
C PRO A 50 2.38 -11.99 -17.34
N THR A 51 3.23 -10.98 -17.55
CA THR A 51 4.68 -11.09 -17.41
C THR A 51 5.18 -9.99 -16.47
N ILE A 52 5.97 -10.36 -15.47
CA ILE A 52 6.57 -9.43 -14.51
C ILE A 52 8.07 -9.31 -14.80
N PHE A 53 8.51 -8.12 -15.22
CA PHE A 53 9.91 -7.77 -15.38
C PHE A 53 10.46 -7.20 -14.07
N TYR A 54 11.55 -7.75 -13.56
CA TYR A 54 12.05 -7.41 -12.23
C TYR A 54 13.58 -7.47 -12.13
N MET A 55 14.15 -6.74 -11.17
CA MET A 55 15.57 -6.85 -10.78
C MET A 55 15.78 -7.96 -9.76
N ASP A 56 15.04 -7.93 -8.68
CA ASP A 56 14.87 -8.98 -7.67
C ASP A 56 13.44 -8.92 -7.11
N ILE A 57 12.92 -10.05 -6.62
CA ILE A 57 11.61 -10.10 -5.96
C ILE A 57 11.83 -9.95 -4.45
N ARG A 58 11.21 -8.92 -3.89
CA ARG A 58 11.24 -8.60 -2.46
C ARG A 58 9.90 -8.93 -1.83
N ALA A 59 9.80 -10.15 -1.33
CA ALA A 59 8.61 -10.71 -0.70
C ALA A 59 8.92 -11.00 0.78
N HIS A 60 9.07 -9.94 1.57
CA HIS A 60 9.60 -10.01 2.95
C HIS A 60 8.54 -10.34 4.01
N GLY A 61 7.25 -10.14 3.69
CA GLY A 61 6.17 -10.41 4.62
C GLY A 61 5.94 -11.91 4.84
N LYS A 62 5.26 -12.25 5.94
CA LYS A 62 4.88 -13.63 6.24
C LYS A 62 4.07 -14.22 5.10
N ASP A 63 4.50 -15.38 4.60
CA ASP A 63 3.91 -16.13 3.48
C ASP A 63 3.96 -15.43 2.10
N PHE A 64 4.66 -14.31 1.97
CA PHE A 64 4.74 -13.57 0.71
C PHE A 64 5.55 -14.29 -0.36
N ASP A 65 6.61 -14.99 0.01
CA ASP A 65 7.38 -15.85 -0.91
C ASP A 65 6.53 -17.01 -1.45
N ARG A 66 5.70 -17.63 -0.58
CA ARG A 66 4.72 -18.63 -1.01
C ARG A 66 3.70 -18.05 -1.99
N PHE A 67 3.25 -16.84 -1.76
CA PHE A 67 2.32 -16.16 -2.67
C PHE A 67 2.95 -15.94 -4.06
N VAL A 68 4.21 -15.53 -4.12
CA VAL A 68 4.96 -15.38 -5.38
C VAL A 68 5.17 -16.74 -6.06
N ASN A 69 5.52 -17.79 -5.30
CA ASN A 69 5.67 -19.14 -5.86
C ASN A 69 4.34 -19.66 -6.40
N ARG A 70 3.24 -19.47 -5.68
CA ARG A 70 1.89 -19.81 -6.16
C ARG A 70 1.55 -19.09 -7.46
N ALA A 71 1.91 -17.80 -7.59
CA ALA A 71 1.71 -17.05 -8.81
C ALA A 71 2.43 -17.67 -10.02
N LYS A 72 3.65 -18.20 -9.81
CA LYS A 72 4.42 -18.89 -10.84
C LYS A 72 3.85 -20.27 -11.16
N ASP A 73 3.65 -21.08 -10.11
CA ASP A 73 3.42 -22.52 -10.26
C ASP A 73 1.96 -22.85 -10.57
N GLU A 74 1.00 -22.16 -9.94
CA GLU A 74 -0.42 -22.42 -10.12
C GLU A 74 -1.07 -21.51 -11.17
N TYR A 75 -0.68 -20.22 -11.19
CA TYR A 75 -1.27 -19.26 -12.15
C TYR A 75 -0.46 -19.12 -13.44
N GLY A 76 0.76 -19.68 -13.52
CA GLY A 76 1.62 -19.61 -14.69
C GLY A 76 2.01 -18.16 -15.06
N ILE A 77 2.16 -17.29 -14.05
CA ILE A 77 2.62 -15.91 -14.27
C ILE A 77 4.11 -15.97 -14.59
N ARG A 78 4.49 -15.37 -15.71
CA ARG A 78 5.87 -15.35 -16.17
C ARG A 78 6.67 -14.27 -15.46
N TYR A 79 7.81 -14.65 -14.89
CA TYR A 79 8.75 -13.75 -14.22
C TYR A 79 10.06 -13.70 -15.02
N ILE A 80 10.43 -12.48 -15.49
CA ILE A 80 11.65 -12.25 -16.26
C ILE A 80 12.57 -11.34 -15.46
N ARG A 81 13.73 -11.87 -15.04
CA ARG A 81 14.75 -11.09 -14.35
C ARG A 81 15.53 -10.23 -15.34
N SER A 82 14.93 -9.15 -15.75
CA SER A 82 15.50 -8.17 -16.65
C SER A 82 14.80 -6.82 -16.48
N MET A 83 15.55 -5.74 -16.66
CA MET A 83 14.96 -4.41 -16.82
C MET A 83 14.83 -4.15 -18.32
N PRO A 84 13.64 -3.84 -18.84
CA PRO A 84 13.46 -3.46 -20.23
C PRO A 84 14.34 -2.27 -20.60
N SER A 85 15.07 -2.40 -21.70
CA SER A 85 15.92 -1.32 -22.21
C SER A 85 15.12 -0.28 -23.00
N SER A 86 13.99 -0.67 -23.58
CA SER A 86 13.07 0.22 -24.27
C SER A 86 11.67 -0.36 -24.35
N ILE A 87 10.68 0.54 -24.37
CA ILE A 87 9.27 0.24 -24.64
C ILE A 87 8.84 1.20 -25.74
N LYS A 88 8.34 0.68 -26.87
CA LYS A 88 7.95 1.46 -28.04
C LYS A 88 6.55 1.09 -28.48
N GLU A 89 5.72 2.08 -28.72
CA GLU A 89 4.40 1.87 -29.32
C GLU A 89 4.53 1.52 -30.82
N LEU A 90 3.79 0.49 -31.22
CA LEU A 90 3.65 0.08 -32.62
C LEU A 90 2.45 0.80 -33.23
N GLN A 91 2.69 1.69 -34.18
CA GLN A 91 1.66 2.56 -34.77
C GLN A 91 0.47 1.80 -35.41
N GLN A 92 0.70 0.56 -35.87
CA GLN A 92 -0.33 -0.22 -36.55
C GLN A 92 -1.31 -0.92 -35.61
N SER A 93 -0.81 -1.41 -34.46
CA SER A 93 -1.60 -2.18 -33.49
C SER A 93 -1.91 -1.42 -32.20
N ASN A 94 -1.20 -0.31 -31.93
CA ASN A 94 -1.11 0.40 -30.67
C ASN A 94 -0.58 -0.49 -29.53
N ASN A 95 0.00 -1.64 -29.86
CA ASN A 95 0.66 -2.50 -28.89
C ASN A 95 2.05 -1.97 -28.56
N LEU A 96 2.64 -2.52 -27.51
CA LEU A 96 3.90 -2.06 -26.93
C LEU A 96 5.00 -3.10 -27.15
N LEU A 97 6.00 -2.77 -27.95
CA LEU A 97 7.18 -3.60 -28.19
C LEU A 97 8.18 -3.36 -27.06
N ILE A 98 8.44 -4.39 -26.26
CA ILE A 98 9.39 -4.38 -25.14
C ILE A 98 10.67 -5.07 -25.56
N LYS A 99 11.80 -4.36 -25.42
CA LYS A 99 13.13 -4.93 -25.62
C LYS A 99 13.81 -5.20 -24.28
N TYR A 100 14.27 -6.42 -24.08
CA TYR A 100 14.94 -6.83 -22.84
C TYR A 100 16.07 -7.84 -23.12
N THR A 101 16.92 -8.04 -22.10
CA THR A 101 18.05 -8.97 -22.17
C THR A 101 17.70 -10.25 -21.45
N ASN A 102 17.96 -11.38 -22.07
CA ASN A 102 17.84 -12.71 -21.47
C ASN A 102 19.03 -13.01 -20.54
N PRO A 103 18.94 -14.02 -19.68
CA PRO A 103 20.03 -14.43 -18.80
C PRO A 103 21.32 -14.85 -19.55
N ASP A 104 21.21 -15.31 -20.78
CA ASP A 104 22.32 -15.67 -21.66
C ASP A 104 22.99 -14.48 -22.38
N GLY A 105 22.50 -13.26 -22.13
CA GLY A 105 22.98 -12.02 -22.75
C GLY A 105 22.36 -11.70 -24.10
N THR A 106 21.53 -12.56 -24.66
CA THR A 106 20.80 -12.26 -25.91
C THR A 106 19.67 -11.25 -25.69
N PHE A 107 19.31 -10.52 -26.76
CA PHE A 107 18.21 -9.58 -26.73
C PHE A 107 16.94 -10.22 -27.30
N THR A 108 15.83 -9.94 -26.64
CA THR A 108 14.49 -10.30 -27.12
C THR A 108 13.66 -9.03 -27.29
N GLU A 109 12.89 -8.99 -28.35
CA GLU A 109 11.83 -8.01 -28.56
C GLU A 109 10.50 -8.77 -28.53
N GLU A 110 9.59 -8.35 -27.65
CA GLU A 110 8.29 -9.00 -27.46
C GLU A 110 7.17 -7.97 -27.40
N GLU A 111 6.05 -8.28 -28.07
CA GLU A 111 4.90 -7.42 -28.16
C GLU A 111 3.91 -7.72 -27.04
N PHE A 112 3.39 -6.66 -26.40
CA PHE A 112 2.38 -6.70 -25.34
C PHE A 112 1.23 -5.76 -25.65
N ASP A 113 0.03 -6.15 -25.25
CA ASP A 113 -1.17 -5.32 -25.44
C ASP A 113 -1.21 -4.17 -24.41
N MET A 114 -0.65 -4.39 -23.24
CA MET A 114 -0.64 -3.41 -22.15
C MET A 114 0.67 -3.49 -21.35
N VAL A 115 1.13 -2.34 -20.88
CA VAL A 115 2.23 -2.23 -19.90
C VAL A 115 1.73 -1.53 -18.66
N VAL A 116 1.93 -2.15 -17.51
CA VAL A 116 1.66 -1.60 -16.18
C VAL A 116 2.99 -1.18 -15.55
N LEU A 117 3.09 0.09 -15.20
CA LEU A 117 4.26 0.62 -14.51
C LEU A 117 4.07 0.46 -13.00
N SER A 118 4.87 -0.40 -12.38
CA SER A 118 4.88 -0.58 -10.93
C SER A 118 5.64 0.56 -10.26
N VAL A 119 4.94 1.68 -10.10
CA VAL A 119 5.50 2.91 -9.54
C VAL A 119 5.73 2.77 -8.03
N GLY A 120 6.77 3.44 -7.55
CA GLY A 120 7.16 3.38 -6.15
C GLY A 120 6.46 4.39 -5.25
N LEU A 121 6.77 4.29 -3.95
CA LEU A 121 6.31 5.22 -2.92
C LEU A 121 7.31 6.38 -2.80
N MET A 122 6.77 7.58 -2.76
CA MET A 122 7.52 8.83 -2.58
C MET A 122 7.03 9.54 -1.31
N PRO A 123 7.87 10.32 -0.63
CA PRO A 123 7.38 11.18 0.43
C PRO A 123 6.37 12.20 -0.13
N PRO A 124 5.40 12.65 0.66
CA PRO A 124 4.42 13.64 0.19
C PRO A 124 5.11 14.96 -0.18
N LYS A 125 4.61 15.65 -1.20
CA LYS A 125 5.19 16.92 -1.68
C LYS A 125 5.31 17.98 -0.58
N GLU A 126 4.37 17.96 0.37
CA GLU A 126 4.31 18.89 1.51
C GLU A 126 5.13 18.44 2.72
N ALA A 127 5.91 17.35 2.62
CA ALA A 127 6.70 16.81 3.75
C ALA A 127 7.56 17.87 4.44
N LYS A 128 8.23 18.73 3.67
CA LYS A 128 9.07 19.82 4.22
C LYS A 128 8.24 20.84 5.01
N LYS A 129 7.04 21.21 4.50
CA LYS A 129 6.16 22.14 5.18
C LYS A 129 5.61 21.54 6.47
N LEU A 130 5.19 20.28 6.41
CA LEU A 130 4.70 19.54 7.58
C LEU A 130 5.79 19.40 8.65
N SER A 131 7.00 19.03 8.23
CA SER A 131 8.19 18.91 9.10
C SER A 131 8.47 20.23 9.83
N ALA A 132 8.50 21.35 9.10
CA ALA A 132 8.72 22.67 9.71
C ALA A 132 7.60 23.05 10.68
N SER A 133 6.32 22.77 10.35
CA SER A 133 5.17 23.09 11.22
C SER A 133 5.16 22.26 12.50
N LEU A 134 5.56 20.99 12.43
CA LEU A 134 5.60 20.09 13.57
C LEU A 134 6.94 20.13 14.34
N GLY A 135 7.98 20.74 13.77
CA GLY A 135 9.33 20.73 14.35
C GLY A 135 9.95 19.34 14.38
N ILE A 136 9.71 18.52 13.36
CA ILE A 136 10.29 17.18 13.20
C ILE A 136 11.33 17.18 12.08
N GLU A 137 12.27 16.25 12.14
CA GLU A 137 13.29 16.08 11.11
C GLU A 137 12.83 15.10 10.02
N LEU A 138 13.31 15.34 8.81
CA LEU A 138 13.22 14.39 7.72
C LEU A 138 14.58 13.73 7.49
N GLU A 139 14.58 12.49 6.99
CA GLU A 139 15.79 11.83 6.52
C GLU A 139 16.15 12.33 5.11
N GLU A 140 17.26 11.84 4.53
CA GLU A 140 17.83 12.36 3.28
C GLU A 140 16.88 12.25 2.07
N HIS A 141 15.93 11.31 2.07
CA HIS A 141 14.98 11.10 0.99
C HIS A 141 13.65 11.84 1.20
N GLY A 142 13.47 12.50 2.36
CA GLY A 142 12.29 13.30 2.68
C GLY A 142 11.19 12.57 3.44
N PHE A 143 11.42 11.33 3.87
CA PHE A 143 10.55 10.66 4.84
C PHE A 143 10.83 11.16 6.26
N CYS A 144 9.90 10.91 7.18
CA CYS A 144 10.08 11.31 8.57
C CYS A 144 11.21 10.51 9.22
N LYS A 145 12.16 11.22 9.81
CA LYS A 145 13.27 10.59 10.52
C LYS A 145 12.80 10.00 11.85
N THR A 146 13.11 8.73 12.08
CA THR A 146 12.77 7.99 13.29
C THR A 146 14.02 7.42 13.96
N SER A 147 13.88 6.93 15.19
CA SER A 147 14.93 6.20 15.89
C SER A 147 14.94 4.73 15.47
N LEU A 148 16.12 4.12 15.41
CA LEU A 148 16.26 2.67 15.18
C LEU A 148 15.63 1.84 16.31
N ASP A 149 15.71 2.32 17.55
CA ASP A 149 15.15 1.62 18.72
C ASP A 149 13.65 1.82 18.87
N ASN A 150 13.10 2.88 18.26
CA ASN A 150 11.67 3.18 18.27
C ASN A 150 11.25 3.76 16.91
N PRO A 151 10.82 2.92 15.98
CA PRO A 151 10.52 3.32 14.60
C PRO A 151 9.30 4.23 14.46
N VAL A 152 8.53 4.48 15.51
CA VAL A 152 7.40 5.41 15.51
C VAL A 152 7.73 6.75 16.22
N GLN A 153 8.87 6.86 16.89
CA GLN A 153 9.29 8.08 17.57
C GLN A 153 9.98 9.02 16.59
N THR A 154 9.43 10.22 16.42
CA THR A 154 10.08 11.28 15.63
C THR A 154 11.19 11.99 16.43
N SER A 155 11.92 12.90 15.80
CA SER A 155 12.92 13.74 16.46
C SER A 155 12.33 14.67 17.53
N ARG A 156 10.99 14.89 17.55
CA ARG A 156 10.29 15.73 18.51
C ARG A 156 9.53 14.87 19.51
N PRO A 157 9.81 14.98 20.83
CA PRO A 157 9.05 14.29 21.87
C PRO A 157 7.54 14.61 21.80
N GLY A 158 6.71 13.57 21.92
CA GLY A 158 5.24 13.68 21.84
C GLY A 158 4.67 13.74 20.44
N VAL A 159 5.51 13.69 19.41
CA VAL A 159 5.08 13.56 18.01
C VAL A 159 5.52 12.20 17.50
N PHE A 160 4.56 11.41 17.08
CA PHE A 160 4.79 10.06 16.56
C PHE A 160 4.42 9.99 15.07
N VAL A 161 5.04 9.04 14.36
CA VAL A 161 4.76 8.76 12.96
C VAL A 161 4.44 7.28 12.79
N CYS A 162 3.56 6.94 11.86
CA CYS A 162 3.31 5.58 11.42
C CYS A 162 2.98 5.56 9.93
N GLY A 163 3.16 4.39 9.30
CA GLY A 163 2.86 4.20 7.90
C GLY A 163 3.87 4.84 6.95
N ALA A 164 3.46 5.03 5.70
CA ALA A 164 4.35 5.36 4.59
C ALA A 164 5.12 6.69 4.72
N PHE A 165 4.73 7.58 5.62
CA PHE A 165 5.51 8.79 5.89
C PHE A 165 6.79 8.52 6.70
N GLY A 166 6.82 7.44 7.50
CA GLY A 166 8.04 6.95 8.18
C GLY A 166 8.96 6.11 7.29
N GLY A 167 8.63 5.96 6.02
CA GLY A 167 9.35 5.18 5.02
C GLY A 167 8.45 4.23 4.25
N PRO A 168 8.89 3.74 3.08
CA PRO A 168 8.11 2.79 2.28
C PRO A 168 7.86 1.49 3.04
N LYS A 169 6.59 1.11 3.17
CA LYS A 169 6.13 -0.10 3.87
C LYS A 169 4.76 -0.56 3.39
N ASP A 170 4.39 -1.78 3.72
CA ASP A 170 3.10 -2.36 3.38
C ASP A 170 2.00 -2.05 4.41
N ILE A 171 0.80 -2.57 4.16
CA ILE A 171 -0.36 -2.36 5.04
C ILE A 171 -0.18 -3.06 6.41
N PRO A 172 0.25 -4.34 6.50
CA PRO A 172 0.57 -4.99 7.77
C PRO A 172 1.56 -4.22 8.64
N GLU A 173 2.67 -3.76 8.05
CA GLU A 173 3.66 -2.93 8.75
C GLU A 173 3.05 -1.60 9.23
N THR A 174 2.25 -0.95 8.38
CA THR A 174 1.54 0.29 8.74
C THR A 174 0.60 0.11 9.94
N VAL A 175 -0.16 -0.98 9.97
CA VAL A 175 -1.08 -1.30 11.09
C VAL A 175 -0.30 -1.58 12.37
N MET A 176 0.81 -2.31 12.28
CA MET A 176 1.69 -2.57 13.41
C MET A 176 2.26 -1.28 13.99
N GLU A 177 2.77 -0.39 13.14
CA GLU A 177 3.28 0.92 13.56
C GLU A 177 2.20 1.84 14.13
N ALA A 178 0.98 1.81 13.58
CA ALA A 178 -0.13 2.58 14.13
C ALA A 178 -0.46 2.15 15.56
N SER A 179 -0.45 0.83 15.83
CA SER A 179 -0.62 0.29 17.18
C SER A 179 0.53 0.69 18.12
N ALA A 180 1.76 0.66 17.62
CA ALA A 180 2.93 1.09 18.39
C ALA A 180 2.89 2.59 18.70
N ALA A 181 2.53 3.44 17.74
CA ALA A 181 2.38 4.88 17.94
C ALA A 181 1.29 5.21 18.98
N ALA A 182 0.15 4.49 18.91
CA ALA A 182 -0.92 4.62 19.90
C ALA A 182 -0.42 4.24 21.31
N ALA A 183 0.27 3.12 21.45
CA ALA A 183 0.83 2.70 22.73
C ALA A 183 1.86 3.71 23.30
N CYS A 184 2.71 4.28 22.45
CA CYS A 184 3.64 5.34 22.85
C CYS A 184 2.90 6.60 23.34
N ALA A 185 1.84 7.00 22.64
CA ALA A 185 1.00 8.13 23.02
C ALA A 185 0.26 7.87 24.35
N GLU A 186 -0.30 6.68 24.52
CA GLU A 186 -0.92 6.26 25.80
C GLU A 186 0.07 6.29 26.96
N GLY A 187 1.28 5.78 26.74
CA GLY A 187 2.35 5.81 27.75
C GLY A 187 2.67 7.23 28.18
N LEU A 188 2.77 8.17 27.23
CA LEU A 188 3.01 9.59 27.52
C LEU A 188 1.86 10.23 28.32
N LEU A 189 0.62 9.84 28.05
CA LEU A 189 -0.57 10.39 28.69
C LEU A 189 -1.00 9.65 29.96
N ALA A 190 -0.33 8.57 30.33
CA ALA A 190 -0.74 7.67 31.42
C ALA A 190 -1.01 8.39 32.75
N SER A 191 -0.17 9.38 33.12
CA SER A 191 -0.33 10.17 34.34
C SER A 191 -1.56 11.10 34.34
N ARG A 192 -2.14 11.34 33.18
CA ARG A 192 -3.32 12.21 32.98
C ARG A 192 -4.58 11.44 32.65
N ARG A 193 -4.51 10.12 32.63
CA ARG A 193 -5.66 9.27 32.32
C ARG A 193 -6.82 9.53 33.27
N GLY A 194 -7.99 9.76 32.72
CA GLY A 194 -9.21 10.01 33.49
C GLY A 194 -9.35 11.41 34.08
N THR A 195 -8.36 12.32 33.97
CA THR A 195 -8.44 13.66 34.56
C THR A 195 -9.35 14.64 33.80
N MET A 196 -9.69 14.31 32.57
CA MET A 196 -10.55 15.15 31.70
C MET A 196 -11.90 14.50 31.40
N ILE A 197 -12.29 13.50 32.17
CA ILE A 197 -13.60 12.86 32.02
C ILE A 197 -14.65 13.81 32.59
N THR A 198 -15.61 14.24 31.77
CA THR A 198 -16.82 14.87 32.25
C THR A 198 -17.81 13.77 32.64
N PRO A 199 -18.21 13.64 33.92
CA PRO A 199 -19.21 12.68 34.31
C PRO A 199 -20.52 12.94 33.56
N VAL A 200 -21.04 11.93 32.88
CA VAL A 200 -22.38 11.98 32.30
C VAL A 200 -23.35 11.61 33.42
N GLU A 201 -24.14 12.57 33.87
CA GLU A 201 -25.28 12.28 34.76
C GLU A 201 -26.33 11.55 33.92
N ASN A 202 -26.45 10.26 34.14
CA ASN A 202 -27.56 9.53 33.56
C ASN A 202 -28.89 9.95 34.27
N PRO A 203 -29.95 10.22 33.54
CA PRO A 203 -31.23 10.50 34.15
C PRO A 203 -31.66 9.31 35.00
N GLU A 204 -32.31 9.58 36.16
CA GLU A 204 -32.83 8.54 37.01
C GLU A 204 -33.81 7.66 36.23
N GLU A 205 -33.67 6.34 36.42
CA GLU A 205 -34.61 5.38 35.85
C GLU A 205 -36.02 5.63 36.43
N LYS A 206 -36.95 5.90 35.54
CA LYS A 206 -38.37 6.06 35.94
C LYS A 206 -39.00 4.69 36.18
N ASP A 207 -39.70 4.52 37.30
CA ASP A 207 -40.51 3.33 37.51
C ASP A 207 -41.69 3.31 36.52
N MET A 208 -41.60 2.39 35.56
CA MET A 208 -42.59 2.23 34.49
C MET A 208 -43.67 1.20 34.82
N ARG A 209 -43.64 0.61 36.00
CA ARG A 209 -44.65 -0.38 36.43
C ARG A 209 -46.03 0.28 36.48
N GLY A 210 -47.01 -0.31 35.81
CA GLY A 210 -48.39 0.21 35.72
C GLY A 210 -48.65 1.26 34.64
N GLN A 211 -47.66 1.64 33.87
CA GLN A 211 -47.85 2.46 32.69
C GLN A 211 -48.26 1.64 31.45
N GLY A 212 -49.05 2.23 30.56
CA GLY A 212 -49.41 1.60 29.30
C GLY A 212 -48.18 1.30 28.42
N VAL A 213 -48.25 0.22 27.66
CA VAL A 213 -47.16 -0.17 26.73
C VAL A 213 -46.89 0.96 25.72
N ARG A 214 -45.63 1.38 25.63
CA ARG A 214 -45.15 2.33 24.64
C ARG A 214 -44.09 1.63 23.80
N THR A 215 -44.37 1.42 22.52
CA THR A 215 -43.43 0.79 21.58
C THR A 215 -42.55 1.85 20.94
N GLY A 216 -41.24 1.69 21.09
CA GLY A 216 -40.26 2.50 20.36
C GLY A 216 -39.62 1.63 19.25
N VAL A 217 -39.49 2.22 18.07
CA VAL A 217 -38.77 1.60 16.95
C VAL A 217 -37.58 2.48 16.64
N PHE A 218 -36.37 1.90 16.74
CA PHE A 218 -35.10 2.57 16.45
C PHE A 218 -34.52 1.98 15.17
N VAL A 219 -34.42 2.81 14.14
CA VAL A 219 -33.81 2.42 12.85
C VAL A 219 -32.41 3.01 12.77
N CYS A 220 -31.40 2.16 12.67
CA CYS A 220 -30.03 2.58 12.47
C CYS A 220 -29.80 2.92 10.99
N HIS A 221 -29.26 4.11 10.72
CA HIS A 221 -28.83 4.52 9.39
C HIS A 221 -27.31 4.43 9.22
N CYS A 222 -26.64 3.51 9.94
CA CYS A 222 -25.22 3.29 9.85
C CYS A 222 -24.83 2.44 8.61
N GLY A 223 -24.18 3.06 7.66
CA GLY A 223 -23.64 2.40 6.48
C GLY A 223 -24.68 2.01 5.43
N ILE A 224 -24.19 1.49 4.30
CA ILE A 224 -24.98 1.18 3.12
C ILE A 224 -25.96 0.02 3.31
N ASN A 225 -25.65 -0.91 4.23
CA ASN A 225 -26.44 -2.10 4.45
C ASN A 225 -27.82 -1.83 5.06
N ILE A 226 -27.94 -0.72 5.79
CA ILE A 226 -29.23 -0.29 6.38
C ILE A 226 -29.67 1.01 5.73
N GLY A 227 -28.84 2.06 5.73
CA GLY A 227 -29.18 3.35 5.15
C GLY A 227 -29.37 3.38 3.63
N GLY A 228 -29.02 2.30 2.92
CA GLY A 228 -29.30 2.12 1.49
C GLY A 228 -30.58 1.34 1.17
N VAL A 229 -31.27 0.80 2.20
CA VAL A 229 -32.44 -0.07 2.04
C VAL A 229 -33.68 0.49 2.74
N VAL A 230 -33.48 1.30 3.80
CA VAL A 230 -34.56 1.85 4.66
C VAL A 230 -34.67 3.36 4.48
#